data_ba64110a2f3ea1d172f7576c74b0ab52
#
_entry.id   ba64110a2f3ea1d172f7576c74b0ab52
#
_cell.length_a   1.000
_cell.length_b   1.000
_cell.length_c   1.000
_cell.angle_alpha   90.00
_cell.angle_beta   90.00
_cell.angle_gamma   90.00
#
_symmetry.space_group_name_H-M   'P 1'
#
loop_
_entity.id
_entity.type
_entity.pdbx_description
1 polymer ?
#
loop_
_entity_poly.entity_id
_entity_poly.type
_entity_poly.pdbx_seq_one_letter_code
_entity_poly.pdbx_strand_id
1 'polypeptide(L)'
;WVVLRDKMFQNMEATVFTKIIKREIPAEVIYEDEYVIDIPDRFPSMEGQTLVIPKQQTTYLFDLDEAAYRAVMDTTKKIARALDASFGAIRTCVVIEGFEVPHAHLRLYPCTTEMLTLSPRRQASDEELKTVAEKVRSALN
;
A
#
# COMPACT_ATOMS: atom_id res chain seq x y z
N TRP A 1 -3.17 -21.71 20.44
CA TRP A 1 -3.28 -20.38 19.82
C TRP A 1 -2.59 -20.31 18.45
N VAL A 2 -1.31 -20.70 18.37
CA VAL A 2 -0.54 -20.70 17.11
C VAL A 2 -1.20 -21.58 16.03
N VAL A 3 -1.64 -22.78 16.39
CA VAL A 3 -2.29 -23.74 15.46
C VAL A 3 -3.66 -23.23 15.01
N LEU A 4 -4.43 -22.58 15.88
CA LEU A 4 -5.73 -21.97 15.54
C LEU A 4 -5.53 -20.76 14.60
N ARG A 5 -4.49 -20.00 14.85
CA ARG A 5 -4.12 -18.84 14.04
C ARG A 5 -3.71 -19.27 12.62
N ASP A 6 -2.85 -20.28 12.50
CA ASP A 6 -2.45 -20.82 11.18
C ASP A 6 -3.64 -21.36 10.39
N LYS A 7 -4.61 -22.00 11.06
CA LYS A 7 -5.85 -22.46 10.42
C LYS A 7 -6.77 -21.33 10.00
N MET A 8 -6.79 -20.21 10.73
CA MET A 8 -7.54 -19.02 10.33
C MET A 8 -6.97 -18.38 9.07
N PHE A 9 -5.65 -18.40 8.90
CA PHE A 9 -5.00 -17.87 7.70
C PHE A 9 -5.22 -18.74 6.46
N GLN A 10 -5.34 -20.05 6.61
CA GLN A 10 -5.52 -20.98 5.50
C GLN A 10 -6.90 -20.88 4.83
N ASN A 11 -7.90 -20.31 5.52
CA ASN A 11 -9.29 -20.18 5.03
C ASN A 11 -9.72 -18.73 4.77
N MET A 12 -8.78 -17.79 4.62
CA MET A 12 -9.11 -16.40 4.33
C MET A 12 -9.62 -16.25 2.90
N GLU A 13 -10.79 -15.61 2.76
CA GLU A 13 -11.32 -15.23 1.44
C GLU A 13 -10.37 -14.26 0.74
N ALA A 14 -10.32 -14.35 -0.60
CA ALA A 14 -9.55 -13.45 -1.42
C ALA A 14 -10.10 -12.01 -1.31
N THR A 15 -9.24 -11.08 -0.89
CA THR A 15 -9.57 -9.66 -0.86
C THR A 15 -9.34 -9.03 -2.23
N VAL A 16 -9.73 -7.77 -2.40
CA VAL A 16 -9.40 -6.99 -3.61
C VAL A 16 -7.88 -6.97 -3.85
N PHE A 17 -7.07 -6.91 -2.79
CA PHE A 17 -5.61 -6.92 -2.92
C PHE A 17 -5.07 -8.28 -3.37
N THR A 18 -5.61 -9.37 -2.87
CA THR A 18 -5.28 -10.72 -3.36
C THR A 18 -5.55 -10.84 -4.85
N LYS A 19 -6.68 -10.32 -5.32
CA LYS A 19 -7.05 -10.34 -6.73
C LYS A 19 -6.13 -9.47 -7.60
N ILE A 20 -5.71 -8.32 -7.08
CA ILE A 20 -4.73 -7.46 -7.76
C ILE A 20 -3.38 -8.17 -7.87
N ILE A 21 -2.91 -8.78 -6.79
CA ILE A 21 -1.64 -9.53 -6.75
C ILE A 21 -1.66 -10.67 -7.77
N LYS A 22 -2.79 -11.35 -7.92
CA LYS A 22 -2.99 -12.44 -8.90
C LYS A 22 -3.31 -11.97 -10.31
N ARG A 23 -3.37 -10.66 -10.55
CA ARG A 23 -3.75 -10.07 -11.85
C ARG A 23 -5.18 -10.41 -12.32
N GLU A 24 -6.06 -10.73 -11.40
CA GLU A 24 -7.50 -10.91 -11.67
C GLU A 24 -8.23 -9.55 -11.78
N ILE A 25 -7.72 -8.54 -11.07
CA ILE A 25 -8.18 -7.14 -11.17
C ILE A 25 -6.98 -6.29 -11.61
N PRO A 26 -7.12 -5.44 -12.63
CA PRO A 26 -6.04 -4.56 -13.07
C PRO A 26 -5.74 -3.47 -12.03
N ALA A 27 -4.48 -3.11 -11.90
CA ALA A 27 -4.03 -1.98 -11.09
C ALA A 27 -2.73 -1.40 -11.68
N GLU A 28 -2.50 -0.12 -11.46
CA GLU A 28 -1.22 0.49 -11.76
C GLU A 28 -0.20 0.05 -10.69
N VAL A 29 0.91 -0.51 -11.13
CA VAL A 29 1.96 -1.01 -10.22
C VAL A 29 3.13 -0.03 -10.21
N ILE A 30 3.44 0.50 -9.02
CA ILE A 30 4.59 1.39 -8.82
C ILE A 30 5.85 0.59 -8.59
N TYR A 31 5.77 -0.41 -7.72
CA TYR A 31 6.88 -1.30 -7.35
C TYR A 31 6.34 -2.68 -7.00
N GLU A 32 7.11 -3.71 -7.29
CA GLU A 32 6.76 -5.09 -6.96
C GLU A 32 8.01 -5.94 -6.80
N ASP A 33 8.01 -6.81 -5.81
CA ASP A 33 8.99 -7.88 -5.65
C ASP A 33 8.27 -9.16 -5.18
N GLU A 34 9.02 -10.16 -4.71
CA GLU A 34 8.41 -11.42 -4.28
C GLU A 34 7.52 -11.27 -3.02
N TYR A 35 7.74 -10.24 -2.21
CA TYR A 35 7.05 -10.05 -0.93
C TYR A 35 5.97 -8.97 -0.95
N VAL A 36 6.11 -7.99 -1.82
CA VAL A 36 5.36 -6.72 -1.71
C VAL A 36 4.91 -6.23 -3.08
N ILE A 37 3.75 -5.58 -3.11
CA ILE A 37 3.30 -4.76 -4.24
C ILE A 37 2.94 -3.36 -3.74
N ASP A 38 3.29 -2.33 -4.48
CA ASP A 38 2.89 -0.94 -4.21
C ASP A 38 2.08 -0.39 -5.37
N ILE A 39 0.93 0.19 -5.06
CA ILE A 39 -0.04 0.72 -6.02
C ILE A 39 -0.57 2.08 -5.55
N PRO A 40 -1.01 2.98 -6.47
CA PRO A 40 -1.77 4.15 -6.08
C PRO A 40 -3.09 3.76 -5.41
N ASP A 41 -3.53 4.53 -4.42
CA ASP A 41 -4.82 4.30 -3.77
C ASP A 41 -5.96 4.75 -4.69
N ARG A 42 -6.90 3.86 -4.95
CA ARG A 42 -8.12 4.17 -5.73
C ARG A 42 -9.00 5.21 -5.04
N PHE A 43 -8.96 5.27 -3.71
CA PHE A 43 -9.79 6.17 -2.90
C PHE A 43 -8.91 7.08 -2.03
N PRO A 44 -8.12 7.98 -2.65
CA PRO A 44 -7.22 8.84 -1.89
C PRO A 44 -7.96 9.97 -1.18
N SER A 45 -7.39 10.42 -0.06
CA SER A 45 -7.76 11.68 0.60
C SER A 45 -6.84 12.83 0.18
N MET A 46 -5.71 12.51 -0.45
CA MET A 46 -4.76 13.48 -0.98
C MET A 46 -4.06 12.96 -2.22
N GLU A 47 -3.52 13.86 -3.03
CA GLU A 47 -2.75 13.51 -4.22
C GLU A 47 -1.50 12.70 -3.86
N GLY A 48 -1.24 11.66 -4.61
CA GLY A 48 -0.05 10.82 -4.43
C GLY A 48 -0.19 9.72 -3.39
N GLN A 49 -1.33 9.59 -2.75
CA GLN A 49 -1.57 8.51 -1.78
C GLN A 49 -1.38 7.15 -2.41
N THR A 50 -0.56 6.30 -1.80
CA THR A 50 -0.26 4.94 -2.27
C THR A 50 -0.45 3.90 -1.17
N LEU A 51 -0.46 2.63 -1.58
CA LEU A 51 -0.63 1.48 -0.71
C LEU A 51 0.55 0.53 -0.88
N VAL A 52 1.25 0.24 0.21
CA VAL A 52 2.23 -0.84 0.26
C VAL A 52 1.54 -2.08 0.84
N ILE A 53 1.51 -3.15 0.06
CA ILE A 53 0.70 -4.33 0.35
C ILE A 53 1.59 -5.58 0.35
N PRO A 54 1.69 -6.30 1.47
CA PRO A 54 2.38 -7.58 1.48
C PRO A 54 1.61 -8.62 0.65
N LYS A 55 2.33 -9.44 -0.11
CA LYS A 55 1.73 -10.54 -0.89
C LYS A 55 1.23 -11.66 0.00
N GLN A 56 1.85 -11.86 1.17
CA GLN A 56 1.34 -12.78 2.18
C GLN A 56 0.03 -12.23 2.73
N GLN A 57 -1.06 -12.97 2.54
CA GLN A 57 -2.38 -12.55 3.02
C GLN A 57 -2.48 -12.74 4.52
N THR A 58 -2.61 -11.63 5.24
CA THR A 58 -2.88 -11.57 6.68
C THR A 58 -3.67 -10.29 6.95
N THR A 59 -4.50 -10.31 7.98
CA THR A 59 -5.29 -9.12 8.36
C THR A 59 -4.50 -8.12 9.20
N TYR A 60 -3.45 -8.59 9.87
CA TYR A 60 -2.69 -7.80 10.82
C TYR A 60 -1.21 -7.77 10.43
N LEU A 61 -0.68 -6.58 10.22
CA LEU A 61 0.69 -6.40 9.74
C LEU A 61 1.73 -7.13 10.61
N PHE A 62 1.55 -7.09 11.91
CA PHE A 62 2.50 -7.68 12.87
C PHE A 62 2.40 -9.20 12.97
N ASP A 63 1.52 -9.81 12.19
CA ASP A 63 1.43 -11.26 12.01
C ASP A 63 2.22 -11.77 10.79
N LEU A 64 2.79 -10.87 10.01
CA LEU A 64 3.69 -11.25 8.92
C LEU A 64 4.91 -11.98 9.46
N ASP A 65 5.44 -12.94 8.67
CA ASP A 65 6.75 -13.47 8.98
C ASP A 65 7.85 -12.40 8.85
N GLU A 66 9.00 -12.66 9.44
CA GLU A 66 10.08 -11.69 9.55
C GLU A 66 10.56 -11.18 8.19
N ALA A 67 10.69 -12.06 7.20
CA ALA A 67 11.15 -11.68 5.86
C ALA A 67 10.14 -10.78 5.16
N ALA A 68 8.86 -11.12 5.21
CA ALA A 68 7.79 -10.31 4.64
C ALA A 68 7.67 -8.95 5.36
N TYR A 69 7.73 -8.94 6.68
CA TYR A 69 7.69 -7.71 7.47
C TYR A 69 8.83 -6.76 7.11
N ARG A 70 10.05 -7.26 7.02
CA ARG A 70 11.23 -6.46 6.63
C ARG A 70 11.09 -5.91 5.21
N ALA A 71 10.64 -6.74 4.27
CA ALA A 71 10.41 -6.31 2.89
C ALA A 71 9.37 -5.19 2.80
N VAL A 72 8.27 -5.30 3.56
CA VAL A 72 7.24 -4.24 3.64
C VAL A 72 7.83 -2.94 4.17
N MET A 73 8.60 -2.98 5.23
CA MET A 73 9.18 -1.77 5.84
C MET A 73 10.26 -1.14 4.95
N ASP A 74 11.11 -1.94 4.33
CA ASP A 74 12.12 -1.45 3.38
C ASP A 74 11.47 -0.82 2.15
N THR A 75 10.44 -1.44 1.61
CA THR A 75 9.66 -0.90 0.49
C THR A 75 8.97 0.41 0.89
N THR A 76 8.35 0.45 2.06
CA THR A 76 7.70 1.67 2.58
C THR A 76 8.68 2.83 2.65
N LYS A 77 9.89 2.62 3.14
CA LYS A 77 10.93 3.65 3.17
C LYS A 77 11.29 4.14 1.76
N LYS A 78 11.47 3.22 0.82
CA LYS A 78 11.78 3.53 -0.57
C LYS A 78 10.68 4.36 -1.23
N ILE A 79 9.43 3.91 -1.10
CA ILE A 79 8.27 4.60 -1.69
C ILE A 79 8.06 5.97 -1.03
N ALA A 80 8.18 6.06 0.29
CA ALA A 80 8.04 7.33 0.99
C ALA A 80 9.03 8.39 0.46
N ARG A 81 10.29 8.01 0.25
CA ARG A 81 11.29 8.90 -0.35
C ARG A 81 10.94 9.33 -1.77
N ALA A 82 10.43 8.40 -2.57
CA ALA A 82 9.97 8.68 -3.92
C ALA A 82 8.75 9.62 -3.92
N LEU A 83 7.82 9.44 -2.99
CA LEU A 83 6.65 10.32 -2.81
C LEU A 83 7.08 11.73 -2.40
N ASP A 84 8.01 11.85 -1.45
CA ASP A 84 8.55 13.15 -1.03
C ASP A 84 9.11 13.92 -2.23
N ALA A 85 9.91 13.25 -3.05
CA ALA A 85 10.50 13.84 -4.25
C ALA A 85 9.46 14.17 -5.33
N SER A 86 8.49 13.27 -5.55
CA SER A 86 7.50 13.39 -6.64
C SER A 86 6.47 14.49 -6.38
N PHE A 87 6.07 14.69 -5.12
CA PHE A 87 4.97 15.58 -4.76
C PHE A 87 5.42 16.79 -3.93
N GLY A 88 6.73 16.95 -3.72
CA GLY A 88 7.24 18.05 -2.89
C GLY A 88 6.73 17.98 -1.46
N ALA A 89 6.60 16.77 -0.91
CA ALA A 89 6.07 16.58 0.42
C ALA A 89 7.05 17.05 1.49
N ILE A 90 6.51 17.67 2.55
CA ILE A 90 7.27 17.97 3.77
C ILE A 90 7.71 16.64 4.41
N ARG A 91 6.80 15.69 4.44
CA ARG A 91 7.05 14.30 4.82
C ARG A 91 5.91 13.40 4.36
N THR A 92 6.20 12.13 4.17
CA THR A 92 5.20 11.09 3.97
C THR A 92 4.80 10.51 5.31
N CYS A 93 3.51 10.56 5.64
CA CYS A 93 2.95 9.89 6.79
C CYS A 93 2.47 8.50 6.43
N VAL A 94 2.48 7.59 7.39
CA VAL A 94 2.06 6.20 7.18
C VAL A 94 0.97 5.84 8.18
N VAL A 95 -0.12 5.26 7.69
CA VAL A 95 -1.21 4.74 8.52
C VAL A 95 -1.37 3.25 8.26
N ILE A 96 -1.44 2.47 9.35
CA ILE A 96 -1.62 1.02 9.34
C ILE A 96 -2.86 0.72 10.16
N GLU A 97 -3.95 0.30 9.50
CA GLU A 97 -5.17 -0.04 10.22
C GLU A 97 -5.78 -1.39 9.80
N GLY A 98 -6.05 -1.59 8.50
CA GLY A 98 -6.52 -2.86 7.95
C GLY A 98 -7.96 -3.24 8.28
N PHE A 99 -8.82 -2.31 8.71
CA PHE A 99 -10.19 -2.61 9.08
C PHE A 99 -11.14 -2.71 7.87
N GLU A 100 -10.95 -1.85 6.88
CA GLU A 100 -11.84 -1.78 5.72
C GLU A 100 -11.61 -2.95 4.76
N VAL A 101 -10.35 -3.26 4.47
CA VAL A 101 -9.96 -4.45 3.70
C VAL A 101 -9.17 -5.37 4.63
N PRO A 102 -9.64 -6.61 4.85
CA PRO A 102 -8.98 -7.55 5.76
C PRO A 102 -7.72 -8.19 5.13
N HIS A 103 -6.82 -7.36 4.69
CA HIS A 103 -5.51 -7.68 4.14
C HIS A 103 -4.57 -6.55 4.57
N ALA A 104 -3.51 -6.87 5.29
CA ALA A 104 -2.59 -5.88 5.82
C ALA A 104 -2.06 -4.98 4.69
N HIS A 105 -2.04 -3.70 4.94
CA HIS A 105 -1.50 -2.70 4.01
C HIS A 105 -1.14 -1.42 4.76
N LEU A 106 -0.19 -0.70 4.21
CA LEU A 106 0.23 0.60 4.70
C LEU A 106 -0.24 1.66 3.72
N ARG A 107 -0.95 2.66 4.22
CA ARG A 107 -1.32 3.84 3.44
C ARG A 107 -0.27 4.92 3.62
N LEU A 108 0.30 5.38 2.52
CA LEU A 108 1.32 6.41 2.49
C LEU A 108 0.72 7.71 1.99
N TYR A 109 0.87 8.76 2.79
CA TYR A 109 0.30 10.08 2.55
C TYR A 109 1.42 11.11 2.39
N PRO A 110 1.73 11.56 1.15
CA PRO A 110 2.74 12.60 0.93
C PRO A 110 2.17 13.97 1.32
N CYS A 111 2.39 14.36 2.58
CA CYS A 111 1.84 15.59 3.14
C CYS A 111 2.64 16.81 2.68
N THR A 112 1.97 17.73 1.99
CA THR A 112 2.54 19.01 1.55
C THR A 112 2.31 20.13 2.54
N THR A 113 1.52 19.88 3.58
CA THR A 113 1.27 20.77 4.72
C THR A 113 1.54 20.01 6.02
N GLU A 114 1.60 20.71 7.14
CA GLU A 114 1.81 20.08 8.46
C GLU A 114 0.52 19.44 9.01
N MET A 115 -0.31 18.89 8.12
CA MET A 115 -1.58 18.26 8.47
C MET A 115 -1.76 16.97 7.70
N LEU A 116 -2.04 15.88 8.41
CA LEU A 116 -2.47 14.62 7.83
C LEU A 116 -4.00 14.61 7.69
N THR A 117 -4.50 14.50 6.46
CA THR A 117 -5.93 14.45 6.16
C THR A 117 -6.32 13.06 5.72
N LEU A 118 -7.16 12.39 6.52
CA LEU A 118 -7.62 11.03 6.23
C LEU A 118 -8.99 11.01 5.52
N SER A 119 -9.73 12.12 5.59
CA SER A 119 -11.06 12.26 4.99
C SER A 119 -11.32 13.71 4.59
N PRO A 120 -12.23 14.00 3.64
CA PRO A 120 -12.95 13.00 2.85
C PRO A 120 -12.05 12.29 1.83
N ARG A 121 -12.43 11.07 1.48
CA ARG A 121 -11.81 10.33 0.38
C ARG A 121 -12.67 10.48 -0.87
N ARG A 122 -12.04 10.43 -2.03
CA ARG A 122 -12.70 10.47 -3.33
C ARG A 122 -12.28 9.26 -4.17
N GLN A 123 -13.01 8.98 -5.22
CA GLN A 123 -12.59 7.98 -6.19
C GLN A 123 -11.68 8.63 -7.24
N ALA A 124 -10.45 8.14 -7.35
CA ALA A 124 -9.52 8.57 -8.39
C ALA A 124 -9.87 7.90 -9.74
N SER A 125 -9.68 8.63 -10.83
CA SER A 125 -9.82 8.08 -12.18
C SER A 125 -8.63 7.17 -12.54
N ASP A 126 -8.80 6.33 -13.54
CA ASP A 126 -7.73 5.47 -14.04
C ASP A 126 -6.53 6.31 -14.54
N GLU A 127 -6.80 7.45 -15.16
CA GLU A 127 -5.76 8.38 -15.62
C GLU A 127 -4.98 8.98 -14.47
N GLU A 128 -5.64 9.39 -13.39
CA GLU A 128 -4.98 9.88 -12.18
C GLU A 128 -4.07 8.82 -11.56
N LEU A 129 -4.56 7.59 -11.45
CA LEU A 129 -3.77 6.47 -10.91
C LEU A 129 -2.54 6.19 -11.76
N LYS A 130 -2.70 6.21 -13.08
CA LYS A 130 -1.58 6.05 -14.02
C LYS A 130 -0.56 7.17 -13.85
N THR A 131 -1.01 8.42 -13.77
CA THR A 131 -0.14 9.59 -13.59
C THR A 131 0.64 9.50 -12.27
N VAL A 132 -0.02 9.14 -11.18
CA VAL A 132 0.64 8.95 -9.89
C VAL A 132 1.69 7.85 -9.98
N ALA A 133 1.34 6.70 -10.56
CA ALA A 133 2.26 5.57 -10.69
C ALA A 133 3.50 5.93 -11.52
N GLU A 134 3.33 6.59 -12.67
CA GLU A 134 4.43 7.02 -13.53
C GLU A 134 5.36 8.00 -12.81
N LYS A 135 4.78 8.96 -12.11
CA LYS A 135 5.52 9.98 -11.37
C LYS A 135 6.38 9.38 -10.24
N VAL A 136 5.81 8.47 -9.47
CA VAL A 136 6.52 7.80 -8.38
C VAL A 136 7.57 6.84 -8.90
N ARG A 137 7.26 6.04 -9.95
CA ARG A 137 8.24 5.16 -10.60
C ARG A 137 9.46 5.93 -11.08
N SER A 138 9.27 7.10 -11.67
CA SER A 138 10.37 7.96 -12.14
C SER A 138 11.28 8.40 -10.99
N ALA A 139 10.77 8.56 -9.79
CA ALA A 139 11.53 8.97 -8.62
C ALA A 139 12.21 7.80 -7.90
N LEU A 140 11.91 6.55 -8.25
CA LEU A 140 12.56 5.35 -7.69
C LEU A 140 13.93 5.06 -8.30
N ASN A 141 14.24 5.62 -9.44
CA ASN A 141 15.48 5.37 -10.21
C ASN A 141 16.61 6.34 -9.85
#